data_ec52c96e5ccbfb0af7cf19d015528141
#
_entry.id   ec52c96e5ccbfb0af7cf19d015528141
#
_cell.length_a   1.000
_cell.length_b   1.000
_cell.length_c   1.000
_cell.angle_alpha   90.00
_cell.angle_beta   90.00
_cell.angle_gamma   90.00
#
_symmetry.space_group_name_H-M   'P 1'
#
loop_
_entity.id
_entity.type
_entity.pdbx_description
1 polymer ?
#
loop_
_entity_poly.entity_id
_entity_poly.type
_entity_poly.pdbx_seq_one_letter_code
_entity_poly.pdbx_strand_id
1 'polypeptide(L)'
;MNTIRYYSKFGHTKSMVEAVKDLMDNEPRTVEVPLEGKVDVLYIGAGVMMGKVDKRVMDFINSLTPDIVGRVVCFGSCAIIKSPVPQMRKALEARGIKVDIREFTCPGAMGPVKAGHPDANDIKNFRDFVSQTLQQ
;
A
#
# COMPACT_ATOMS: atom_id res chain seq x y z
N MET A 1 -15.67 -0.78 6.95
CA MET A 1 -14.63 -1.81 7.00
C MET A 1 -13.32 -1.26 6.46
N ASN A 2 -12.23 -1.55 7.14
CA ASN A 2 -10.89 -1.12 6.74
C ASN A 2 -10.07 -2.37 6.41
N THR A 3 -9.42 -2.37 5.27
CA THR A 3 -8.63 -3.54 4.83
C THR A 3 -7.40 -3.14 4.02
N ILE A 4 -6.54 -4.11 3.78
CA ILE A 4 -5.31 -3.92 3.01
C ILE A 4 -5.29 -4.90 1.84
N ARG A 5 -4.84 -4.40 0.69
CA ARG A 5 -4.44 -5.22 -0.45
C ARG A 5 -3.04 -4.79 -0.86
N TYR A 6 -2.15 -5.75 -1.08
CA TYR A 6 -0.75 -5.44 -1.34
C TYR A 6 -0.11 -6.43 -2.29
N TYR A 7 1.04 -6.05 -2.82
CA TYR A 7 1.93 -6.97 -3.53
C TYR A 7 3.36 -6.74 -3.05
N SER A 8 4.05 -7.84 -2.73
CA SER A 8 5.40 -7.77 -2.19
C SER A 8 6.27 -8.84 -2.85
N LYS A 9 7.22 -8.42 -3.68
CA LYS A 9 8.11 -9.35 -4.38
C LYS A 9 9.21 -9.88 -3.46
N PHE A 10 9.77 -9.01 -2.63
CA PHE A 10 10.90 -9.36 -1.75
C PHE A 10 10.52 -9.45 -0.27
N GLY A 11 9.24 -9.34 0.06
CA GLY A 11 8.78 -9.44 1.42
C GLY A 11 8.80 -8.13 2.21
N HIS A 12 9.27 -7.02 1.64
CA HIS A 12 9.37 -5.74 2.37
C HIS A 12 8.00 -5.16 2.66
N THR A 13 7.16 -5.03 1.64
CA THR A 13 5.79 -4.55 1.83
C THR A 13 5.00 -5.52 2.71
N LYS A 14 5.24 -6.82 2.56
CA LYS A 14 4.59 -7.83 3.40
C LYS A 14 4.94 -7.63 4.88
N SER A 15 6.20 -7.34 5.20
CA SER A 15 6.60 -7.12 6.60
C SER A 15 5.93 -5.86 7.18
N MET A 16 5.73 -4.82 6.38
CA MET A 16 4.98 -3.65 6.78
C MET A 16 3.53 -4.02 7.11
N VAL A 17 2.88 -4.76 6.22
CA VAL A 17 1.49 -5.19 6.37
C VAL A 17 1.31 -6.03 7.63
N GLU A 18 2.20 -6.98 7.88
CA GLU A 18 2.14 -7.83 9.07
C GLU A 18 2.18 -7.00 10.36
N ALA A 19 2.91 -5.89 10.34
CA ALA A 19 3.05 -5.04 11.52
C ALA A 19 1.80 -4.24 11.85
N VAL A 20 0.83 -4.12 10.95
CA VAL A 20 -0.39 -3.33 11.15
C VAL A 20 -1.68 -4.14 10.97
N LYS A 21 -1.59 -5.44 10.78
CA LYS A 21 -2.77 -6.26 10.52
C LYS A 21 -3.79 -6.23 11.67
N ASP A 22 -3.33 -6.01 12.90
CA ASP A 22 -4.20 -5.90 14.07
C ASP A 22 -5.06 -4.63 14.04
N LEU A 23 -4.71 -3.65 13.21
CA LEU A 23 -5.48 -2.41 13.06
C LEU A 23 -6.57 -2.52 11.99
N MET A 24 -6.60 -3.63 11.26
CA MET A 24 -7.56 -3.85 10.18
C MET A 24 -8.75 -4.69 10.66
N ASP A 25 -9.88 -4.53 9.96
CA ASP A 25 -11.10 -5.26 10.29
C ASP A 25 -11.07 -6.71 9.81
N ASN A 26 -10.27 -6.99 8.79
CA ASN A 26 -10.09 -8.36 8.31
C ASN A 26 -8.64 -8.61 7.90
N GLU A 27 -8.33 -9.86 7.62
CA GLU A 27 -6.98 -10.30 7.27
C GLU A 27 -6.50 -9.61 5.99
N PRO A 28 -5.33 -8.97 6.00
CA PRO A 28 -4.74 -8.42 4.77
C PRO A 28 -4.51 -9.52 3.73
N ARG A 29 -4.77 -9.16 2.47
CA ARG A 29 -4.58 -10.08 1.34
C ARG A 29 -3.75 -9.42 0.26
N THR A 30 -3.22 -10.23 -0.65
CA THR A 30 -2.55 -9.72 -1.84
C THR A 30 -3.59 -9.13 -2.80
N VAL A 31 -3.11 -8.31 -3.74
CA VAL A 31 -3.97 -7.68 -4.74
C VAL A 31 -4.65 -8.68 -5.68
N GLU A 32 -4.21 -9.94 -5.66
CA GLU A 32 -4.82 -10.99 -6.46
C GLU A 32 -6.15 -11.47 -5.88
N VAL A 33 -6.45 -11.12 -4.64
CA VAL A 33 -7.71 -11.45 -3.98
C VAL A 33 -8.66 -10.25 -4.09
N PRO A 34 -9.83 -10.42 -4.71
CA PRO A 34 -10.78 -9.31 -4.85
C PRO A 34 -11.33 -8.85 -3.50
N LEU A 35 -11.89 -7.64 -3.49
CA LEU A 35 -12.63 -7.16 -2.33
C LEU A 35 -13.97 -7.89 -2.23
N GLU A 36 -14.39 -8.18 -1.00
CA GLU A 36 -15.61 -8.96 -0.75
C GLU A 36 -16.83 -8.08 -0.51
N GLY A 37 -16.74 -6.78 -0.72
CA GLY A 37 -17.84 -5.86 -0.47
C GLY A 37 -17.33 -4.45 -0.35
N LYS A 38 -18.16 -3.57 0.22
CA LYS A 38 -17.79 -2.17 0.38
C LYS A 38 -16.72 -2.01 1.44
N VAL A 39 -15.74 -1.16 1.14
CA VAL A 39 -14.61 -0.86 2.01
C VAL A 39 -14.57 0.65 2.25
N ASP A 40 -14.55 1.07 3.50
CA ASP A 40 -14.48 2.49 3.85
C ASP A 40 -13.08 3.04 3.56
N VAL A 41 -12.07 2.37 4.09
CA VAL A 41 -10.67 2.73 3.87
C VAL A 41 -9.91 1.53 3.35
N LEU A 42 -9.38 1.66 2.15
CA LEU A 42 -8.55 0.63 1.51
C LEU A 42 -7.11 1.09 1.49
N TYR A 43 -6.24 0.34 2.16
CA TYR A 43 -4.80 0.55 2.08
C TYR A 43 -4.25 -0.28 0.92
N ILE A 44 -3.57 0.37 -0.01
CA ILE A 44 -2.91 -0.33 -1.11
C ILE A 44 -1.41 -0.17 -0.97
N GLY A 45 -0.72 -1.30 -0.86
CA GLY A 45 0.72 -1.33 -0.68
C GLY A 45 1.44 -1.97 -1.85
N ALA A 46 2.57 -1.37 -2.25
CA ALA A 46 3.38 -1.86 -3.35
C ALA A 46 4.84 -1.51 -3.18
N GLY A 47 5.71 -2.19 -3.93
CA GLY A 47 7.08 -1.80 -4.13
C GLY A 47 7.29 -1.31 -5.56
N VAL A 48 8.46 -0.74 -5.80
CA VAL A 48 8.86 -0.29 -7.14
C VAL A 48 9.95 -1.21 -7.67
N MET A 49 9.75 -1.71 -8.88
CA MET A 49 10.74 -2.49 -9.61
C MET A 49 11.04 -1.78 -10.93
N MET A 50 12.31 -1.46 -11.14
CA MET A 50 12.76 -0.78 -12.36
C MET A 50 11.98 0.50 -12.64
N GLY A 51 11.63 1.21 -11.58
CA GLY A 51 10.90 2.48 -11.68
C GLY A 51 9.40 2.34 -11.93
N LYS A 52 8.84 1.15 -11.83
CA LYS A 52 7.42 0.91 -12.10
C LYS A 52 6.77 0.09 -11.01
N VAL A 53 5.49 0.34 -10.80
CA VAL A 53 4.63 -0.49 -9.96
C VAL A 53 4.29 -1.77 -10.70
N ASP A 54 4.27 -2.89 -9.99
CA ASP A 54 3.95 -4.19 -10.57
C ASP A 54 2.58 -4.18 -11.25
N LYS A 55 2.48 -4.88 -12.37
CA LYS A 55 1.25 -4.95 -13.15
C LYS A 55 0.06 -5.49 -12.33
N ARG A 56 0.31 -6.40 -11.40
CA ARG A 56 -0.75 -6.96 -10.56
C ARG A 56 -1.43 -5.89 -9.73
N VAL A 57 -0.66 -4.93 -9.20
CA VAL A 57 -1.20 -3.80 -8.45
C VAL A 57 -2.01 -2.90 -9.36
N MET A 58 -1.49 -2.61 -10.55
CA MET A 58 -2.20 -1.76 -11.52
C MET A 58 -3.49 -2.42 -12.01
N ASP A 59 -3.47 -3.71 -12.25
CA ASP A 59 -4.69 -4.45 -12.64
C ASP A 59 -5.74 -4.40 -11.53
N PHE A 60 -5.31 -4.55 -10.28
CA PHE A 60 -6.20 -4.44 -9.14
C PHE A 60 -6.84 -3.05 -9.08
N ILE A 61 -6.03 -2.00 -9.18
CA ILE A 61 -6.52 -0.61 -9.16
C ILE A 61 -7.54 -0.41 -10.29
N ASN A 62 -7.25 -0.94 -11.47
CA ASN A 62 -8.14 -0.79 -12.62
C ASN A 62 -9.44 -1.59 -12.50
N SER A 63 -9.55 -2.45 -11.51
CA SER A 63 -10.79 -3.18 -11.20
C SER A 63 -11.67 -2.46 -10.17
N LEU A 64 -11.17 -1.43 -9.52
CA LEU A 64 -11.88 -0.73 -8.47
C LEU A 64 -12.87 0.29 -9.02
N THR A 65 -13.94 0.53 -8.26
CA THR A 65 -14.95 1.54 -8.60
C THR A 65 -15.22 2.41 -7.37
N PRO A 66 -15.61 3.70 -7.57
CA PRO A 66 -15.82 4.61 -6.46
C PRO A 66 -16.96 4.21 -5.51
N ASP A 67 -17.91 3.42 -5.99
CA ASP A 67 -19.04 2.98 -5.16
C ASP A 67 -18.67 1.88 -4.18
N ILE A 68 -17.55 1.19 -4.40
CA ILE A 68 -17.08 0.10 -3.53
C ILE A 68 -16.10 0.61 -2.48
N VAL A 69 -15.27 1.60 -2.83
CA VAL A 69 -14.21 2.09 -1.95
C VAL A 69 -14.47 3.54 -1.56
N GLY A 70 -14.52 3.81 -0.25
CA GLY A 70 -14.71 5.16 0.27
C GLY A 70 -13.50 6.06 0.04
N ARG A 71 -12.32 5.58 0.42
CA ARG A 71 -11.05 6.24 0.09
C ARG A 71 -9.91 5.25 0.13
N VAL A 72 -8.84 5.58 -0.59
CA VAL A 72 -7.63 4.78 -0.64
C VAL A 72 -6.50 5.52 0.07
N VAL A 73 -5.71 4.78 0.84
CA VAL A 73 -4.47 5.27 1.43
C VAL A 73 -3.33 4.46 0.79
N CYS A 74 -2.40 5.14 0.16
CA CYS A 74 -1.29 4.49 -0.54
C CYS A 74 -0.05 4.41 0.33
N PHE A 75 0.64 3.29 0.28
CA PHE A 75 1.93 3.12 0.95
C PHE A 75 2.81 2.18 0.14
N GLY A 76 4.09 2.13 0.50
CA GLY A 76 4.98 1.21 -0.18
C GLY A 76 6.42 1.30 0.25
N SER A 77 7.26 0.58 -0.48
CA SER A 77 8.70 0.57 -0.27
C SER A 77 9.44 0.80 -1.59
N CYS A 78 10.63 1.37 -1.49
CA CYS A 78 11.50 1.55 -2.66
C CYS A 78 12.96 1.46 -2.23
N ALA A 79 13.81 0.91 -3.11
CA ALA A 79 15.23 0.75 -2.82
C ALA A 79 16.05 1.96 -3.25
N ILE A 80 15.78 2.49 -4.43
CA ILE A 80 16.68 3.46 -5.04
C ILE A 80 16.02 4.83 -5.25
N ILE A 81 14.99 4.96 -6.06
CA ILE A 81 14.66 6.29 -6.56
C ILE A 81 13.21 6.70 -6.43
N LYS A 82 12.26 5.84 -6.66
CA LYS A 82 10.89 6.30 -6.86
C LYS A 82 9.90 5.60 -5.93
N SER A 83 9.08 6.41 -5.29
CA SER A 83 7.93 5.90 -4.59
C SER A 83 6.93 5.29 -5.57
N PRO A 84 6.24 4.19 -5.18
CA PRO A 84 5.14 3.66 -6.00
C PRO A 84 3.90 4.55 -5.97
N VAL A 85 3.80 5.44 -5.01
CA VAL A 85 2.56 6.17 -4.73
C VAL A 85 2.11 7.07 -5.88
N PRO A 86 2.97 7.88 -6.53
CA PRO A 86 2.47 8.73 -7.62
C PRO A 86 1.80 7.96 -8.75
N GLN A 87 2.34 6.81 -9.13
CA GLN A 87 1.75 5.99 -10.19
C GLN A 87 0.40 5.42 -9.76
N MET A 88 0.32 4.93 -8.52
CA MET A 88 -0.93 4.40 -7.97
C MET A 88 -1.99 5.50 -7.87
N ARG A 89 -1.60 6.66 -7.33
CA ARG A 89 -2.51 7.81 -7.16
C ARG A 89 -3.11 8.24 -8.49
N LYS A 90 -2.29 8.38 -9.52
CA LYS A 90 -2.74 8.78 -10.84
C LYS A 90 -3.80 7.82 -11.40
N ALA A 91 -3.55 6.52 -11.28
CA ALA A 91 -4.47 5.51 -11.77
C ALA A 91 -5.80 5.51 -10.99
N LEU A 92 -5.74 5.68 -9.67
CA LEU A 92 -6.92 5.74 -8.82
C LEU A 92 -7.77 6.97 -9.11
N GLU A 93 -7.13 8.13 -9.21
CA GLU A 93 -7.83 9.39 -9.48
C GLU A 93 -8.47 9.38 -10.87
N ALA A 94 -7.83 8.76 -11.85
CA ALA A 94 -8.41 8.60 -13.19
C ALA A 94 -9.70 7.78 -13.18
N ARG A 95 -9.90 6.97 -12.15
CA ARG A 95 -11.13 6.18 -11.98
C ARG A 95 -12.16 6.85 -11.07
N GLY A 96 -11.90 8.09 -10.64
CA GLY A 96 -12.79 8.81 -9.75
C GLY A 96 -12.75 8.34 -8.30
N ILE A 97 -11.73 7.58 -7.92
CA ILE A 97 -11.59 7.08 -6.56
C ILE A 97 -10.89 8.13 -5.71
N LYS A 98 -11.44 8.39 -4.52
CA LYS A 98 -10.86 9.33 -3.58
C LYS A 98 -9.59 8.75 -2.97
N VAL A 99 -8.48 9.49 -3.07
CA VAL A 99 -7.18 9.10 -2.52
C VAL A 99 -6.79 10.07 -1.43
N ASP A 100 -6.42 9.54 -0.26
CA ASP A 100 -5.93 10.38 0.84
C ASP A 100 -4.64 11.08 0.40
N ILE A 101 -4.51 12.35 0.73
CA ILE A 101 -3.31 13.12 0.38
C ILE A 101 -2.08 12.64 1.16
N ARG A 102 -2.31 11.98 2.30
CA ARG A 102 -1.23 11.40 3.10
C ARG A 102 -0.80 10.08 2.47
N GLU A 103 0.49 9.85 2.47
CA GLU A 103 1.08 8.64 1.92
C GLU A 103 2.30 8.24 2.74
N PHE A 104 2.72 6.99 2.65
CA PHE A 104 3.88 6.50 3.36
C PHE A 104 4.77 5.70 2.43
N THR A 105 6.04 6.02 2.42
CA THR A 105 7.05 5.25 1.69
C THR A 105 8.27 5.08 2.59
N CYS A 106 8.79 3.87 2.67
CA CYS A 106 10.01 3.61 3.40
C CYS A 106 11.04 2.89 2.52
N PRO A 107 12.32 2.88 2.92
CA PRO A 107 13.32 2.10 2.21
C PRO A 107 13.00 0.60 2.25
N GLY A 108 13.32 -0.11 1.16
CA GLY A 108 13.25 -1.56 1.10
C GLY A 108 14.52 -2.08 0.47
N ALA A 109 15.14 -3.08 1.09
CA ALA A 109 16.42 -3.59 0.64
C ALA A 109 16.35 -4.23 -0.75
N MET A 110 17.39 -4.00 -1.55
CA MET A 110 17.60 -4.67 -2.83
C MET A 110 19.08 -5.01 -2.91
N GLY A 111 19.45 -6.25 -2.55
CA GLY A 111 20.82 -6.65 -2.39
C GLY A 111 21.49 -5.80 -1.30
N PRO A 112 22.66 -5.20 -1.57
CA PRO A 112 23.31 -4.32 -0.59
C PRO A 112 22.67 -2.94 -0.48
N VAL A 113 21.82 -2.54 -1.45
CA VAL A 113 21.17 -1.25 -1.44
C VAL A 113 20.07 -1.24 -0.37
N LYS A 114 20.14 -0.28 0.56
CA LYS A 114 19.18 -0.15 1.67
C LYS A 114 19.09 -1.41 2.53
N ALA A 115 20.20 -2.17 2.65
CA ALA A 115 20.25 -3.38 3.47
C ALA A 115 19.73 -3.10 4.89
N GLY A 116 18.94 -4.03 5.42
CA GLY A 116 18.32 -3.88 6.74
C GLY A 116 17.04 -3.07 6.78
N HIS A 117 16.57 -2.57 5.64
CA HIS A 117 15.29 -1.86 5.57
C HIS A 117 14.20 -2.73 4.91
N PRO A 118 12.94 -2.62 5.36
CA PRO A 118 12.49 -1.75 6.47
C PRO A 118 13.08 -2.21 7.81
N ASP A 119 13.52 -1.26 8.61
CA ASP A 119 14.01 -1.55 9.97
C ASP A 119 12.90 -1.30 11.01
N ALA A 120 13.22 -1.48 12.30
CA ALA A 120 12.24 -1.31 13.36
C ALA A 120 11.66 0.10 13.41
N ASN A 121 12.45 1.10 13.08
CA ASN A 121 11.99 2.49 13.05
C ASN A 121 11.04 2.75 11.88
N ASP A 122 11.32 2.18 10.71
CA ASP A 122 10.42 2.26 9.55
C ASP A 122 9.06 1.64 9.90
N ILE A 123 9.06 0.50 10.54
CA ILE A 123 7.85 -0.22 10.94
C ILE A 123 7.05 0.60 11.96
N LYS A 124 7.73 1.18 12.96
CA LYS A 124 7.07 2.04 13.94
C LYS A 124 6.41 3.24 13.28
N ASN A 125 7.11 3.89 12.37
CA ASN A 125 6.58 5.06 11.67
C ASN A 125 5.40 4.68 10.78
N PHE A 126 5.44 3.52 10.16
CA PHE A 126 4.32 3.04 9.35
C PHE A 126 3.10 2.76 10.22
N ARG A 127 3.30 2.14 11.37
CA ARG A 127 2.21 1.86 12.31
C ARG A 127 1.55 3.15 12.78
N ASP A 128 2.35 4.17 13.10
CA ASP A 128 1.83 5.49 13.49
C ASP A 128 1.04 6.13 12.33
N PHE A 129 1.55 6.02 11.11
CA PHE A 129 0.88 6.52 9.92
C PHE A 129 -0.49 5.86 9.71
N VAL A 130 -0.57 4.54 9.85
CA VAL A 130 -1.84 3.82 9.69
C VAL A 130 -2.82 4.25 10.77
N SER A 131 -2.38 4.36 12.01
CA SER A 131 -3.24 4.81 13.11
C SER A 131 -3.81 6.20 12.84
N GLN A 132 -2.99 7.12 12.34
CA GLN A 132 -3.42 8.49 12.02
C GLN A 132 -4.42 8.52 10.87
N THR A 133 -4.16 7.77 9.82
CA THR A 133 -5.04 7.77 8.64
C THR A 133 -6.36 7.05 8.89
N LEU A 134 -6.41 6.11 9.82
CA LEU A 134 -7.67 5.47 10.23
C LEU A 134 -8.59 6.45 10.97
N GLN A 135 -8.02 7.39 11.69
CA GLN A 135 -8.80 8.39 12.45
C GLN A 135 -9.39 9.46 11.54
N GLN A 136 -8.95 9.58 10.30
CA GLN A 136 -9.37 10.63 9.37
C GLN A 136 -8.61 11.91 9.56
#